data_6065c355a303993f86bb83d9ae4afba3
#
_entry.id   6065c355a303993f86bb83d9ae4afba3
#
_cell.length_a   1.000
_cell.length_b   1.000
_cell.length_c   1.000
_cell.angle_alpha   90.00
_cell.angle_beta   90.00
_cell.angle_gamma   90.00
#
_symmetry.space_group_name_H-M   'P 1'
#
loop_
_entity.id
_entity.type
_entity.pdbx_description
1 polymer ?
#
loop_
_entity_poly.entity_id
_entity_poly.type
_entity_poly.pdbx_seq_one_letter_code
_entity_poly.pdbx_strand_id
1 'polypeptide(L)'
;MRMRFKPYARPELLACDFHVHEPLTHGGHWHELYARPDQPWHLELGCGKGGFLAQIAPAHPDINYLGIDITDKVLILAKRKVEAAYAARGIPADNVKIASLDIERLGNAFTPEDRVSRIYINFCNPWSKNARSEEHTSELQSHTSI
;
A
#
# COMPACT_ATOMS: atom_id res chain seq x y z
N MET A 1 -1.99 -10.85 -16.95
CA MET A 1 -2.13 -9.83 -17.98
C MET A 1 -1.08 -8.75 -17.82
N ARG A 2 -0.46 -8.39 -18.90
CA ARG A 2 0.57 -7.38 -18.86
C ARG A 2 -0.04 -5.98 -18.93
N MET A 3 0.35 -5.12 -18.05
CA MET A 3 -0.11 -3.75 -18.08
C MET A 3 0.68 -2.93 -19.09
N ARG A 4 -0.01 -2.00 -19.72
CA ARG A 4 0.62 -1.11 -20.67
C ARG A 4 1.54 -0.13 -19.93
N PHE A 5 2.69 0.16 -20.53
CA PHE A 5 3.57 1.20 -20.01
C PHE A 5 2.85 2.54 -19.97
N LYS A 6 3.03 3.27 -18.89
CA LYS A 6 2.36 4.56 -18.69
C LYS A 6 3.42 5.62 -18.41
N PRO A 7 3.80 6.40 -19.42
CA PRO A 7 4.88 7.39 -19.22
C PRO A 7 4.55 8.48 -18.22
N TYR A 8 3.26 8.73 -17.95
CA TYR A 8 2.87 9.75 -16.97
C TYR A 8 2.97 9.25 -15.53
N ALA A 9 3.13 7.95 -15.32
CA ALA A 9 3.02 7.37 -13.98
C ALA A 9 4.12 7.87 -13.04
N ARG A 10 5.36 7.85 -13.49
CA ARG A 10 6.46 8.24 -12.61
C ARG A 10 6.39 9.70 -12.19
N PRO A 11 6.21 10.66 -13.13
CA PRO A 11 6.10 12.05 -12.71
C PRO A 11 4.92 12.30 -11.78
N GLU A 12 3.79 11.67 -12.04
CA GLU A 12 2.62 11.86 -11.19
C GLU A 12 2.85 11.30 -9.80
N LEU A 13 3.49 10.14 -9.70
CA LEU A 13 3.82 9.55 -8.41
C LEU A 13 4.81 10.40 -7.64
N LEU A 14 5.81 10.96 -8.33
CA LEU A 14 6.79 11.81 -7.68
C LEU A 14 6.16 13.08 -7.12
N ALA A 15 5.05 13.52 -7.68
CA ALA A 15 4.34 14.69 -7.19
C ALA A 15 3.30 14.35 -6.13
N CYS A 16 3.09 13.09 -5.85
CA CYS A 16 2.05 12.65 -4.92
C CYS A 16 2.54 12.74 -3.48
N ASP A 17 1.76 13.39 -2.61
CA ASP A 17 2.15 13.61 -1.23
C ASP A 17 2.24 12.33 -0.41
N PHE A 18 1.48 11.31 -0.77
CA PHE A 18 1.49 10.07 0.01
C PHE A 18 2.29 8.96 -0.66
N HIS A 19 3.05 9.25 -1.70
CA HIS A 19 3.94 8.30 -2.32
C HIS A 19 5.33 8.39 -1.66
N VAL A 20 5.88 7.25 -1.26
CA VAL A 20 7.21 7.20 -0.65
C VAL A 20 8.21 6.82 -1.73
N HIS A 21 9.11 7.75 -2.05
CA HIS A 21 10.01 7.61 -3.20
C HIS A 21 11.14 6.62 -2.99
N GLU A 22 11.64 6.52 -1.77
CA GLU A 22 12.83 5.72 -1.47
C GLU A 22 12.56 4.83 -0.27
N PRO A 23 11.76 3.78 -0.45
CA PRO A 23 11.31 2.99 0.69
C PRO A 23 12.44 2.29 1.45
N LEU A 24 13.60 2.11 0.84
CA LEU A 24 14.70 1.43 1.52
C LEU A 24 15.46 2.34 2.48
N THR A 25 15.11 3.63 2.55
CA THR A 25 15.82 4.58 3.40
C THR A 25 15.09 4.93 4.69
N HIS A 26 13.94 4.32 4.94
CA HIS A 26 13.10 4.71 6.08
C HIS A 26 13.03 3.65 7.19
N GLY A 27 13.89 2.65 7.15
CA GLY A 27 13.87 1.59 8.17
C GLY A 27 14.00 2.17 9.57
N GLY A 28 13.06 1.81 10.44
CA GLY A 28 13.04 2.32 11.82
C GLY A 28 12.39 3.68 11.94
N HIS A 29 12.02 4.33 10.82
CA HIS A 29 11.51 5.70 10.83
C HIS A 29 10.22 5.84 10.02
N TRP A 30 9.59 4.75 9.65
CA TRP A 30 8.37 4.81 8.84
C TRP A 30 7.25 5.59 9.50
N HIS A 31 7.11 5.46 10.82
CA HIS A 31 6.04 6.15 11.53
C HIS A 31 6.13 7.66 11.40
N GLU A 32 7.35 8.17 11.24
CA GLU A 32 7.57 9.61 11.14
C GLU A 32 7.03 10.22 9.86
N LEU A 33 6.71 9.38 8.88
CA LEU A 33 6.19 9.87 7.60
C LEU A 33 4.71 10.21 7.67
N TYR A 34 4.04 9.85 8.75
CA TYR A 34 2.60 10.05 8.88
C TYR A 34 2.30 11.22 9.80
N ALA A 35 1.12 11.82 9.61
CA ALA A 35 0.70 12.96 10.42
C ALA A 35 0.59 12.59 11.89
N ARG A 36 0.22 11.35 12.18
CA ARG A 36 0.07 10.89 13.56
C ARG A 36 0.92 9.64 13.77
N PRO A 37 2.20 9.80 14.08
CA PRO A 37 3.14 8.68 14.13
C PRO A 37 2.82 7.58 15.15
N ASP A 38 2.05 7.92 16.19
CA ASP A 38 1.78 6.96 17.25
C ASP A 38 0.68 5.96 16.93
N GLN A 39 0.02 6.11 15.82
CA GLN A 39 -1.06 5.22 15.44
C GLN A 39 -0.54 3.85 15.04
N PRO A 40 -1.38 2.81 15.17
CA PRO A 40 -1.01 1.48 14.66
C PRO A 40 -0.70 1.55 13.17
N TRP A 41 0.18 0.68 12.72
CA TRP A 41 0.65 0.68 11.34
C TRP A 41 0.32 -0.63 10.67
N HIS A 42 -0.48 -0.56 9.61
CA HIS A 42 -0.92 -1.72 8.85
C HIS A 42 -0.34 -1.67 7.45
N LEU A 43 0.13 -2.81 6.98
CA LEU A 43 0.71 -2.94 5.65
C LEU A 43 -0.19 -3.76 4.75
N GLU A 44 -0.26 -3.38 3.48
CA GLU A 44 -0.83 -4.23 2.45
C GLU A 44 0.27 -4.57 1.45
N LEU A 45 0.59 -5.85 1.32
CA LEU A 45 1.57 -6.34 0.37
C LEU A 45 0.84 -6.70 -0.92
N GLY A 46 1.26 -6.11 -2.03
CA GLY A 46 0.57 -6.31 -3.29
C GLY A 46 -0.70 -5.50 -3.35
N CYS A 47 -0.61 -4.19 -3.17
CA CYS A 47 -1.81 -3.35 -3.11
C CYS A 47 -2.51 -3.23 -4.47
N GLY A 48 -1.84 -3.58 -5.54
CA GLY A 48 -2.44 -3.59 -6.87
C GLY A 48 -3.01 -2.23 -7.23
N LYS A 49 -4.23 -2.24 -7.73
CA LYS A 49 -4.90 -1.01 -8.17
C LYS A 49 -5.51 -0.22 -7.02
N GLY A 50 -5.26 -0.63 -5.78
CA GLY A 50 -5.64 0.16 -4.62
C GLY A 50 -7.06 -0.02 -4.13
N GLY A 51 -7.76 -1.05 -4.57
CA GLY A 51 -9.15 -1.23 -4.17
C GLY A 51 -9.33 -1.41 -2.67
N PHE A 52 -8.53 -2.28 -2.06
CA PHE A 52 -8.61 -2.51 -0.63
C PHE A 52 -8.16 -1.28 0.15
N LEU A 53 -7.04 -0.71 -0.25
CA LEU A 53 -6.47 0.44 0.45
C LEU A 53 -7.42 1.64 0.41
N ALA A 54 -8.02 1.89 -0.75
CA ALA A 54 -8.94 3.00 -0.92
C ALA A 54 -10.20 2.83 -0.08
N GLN A 55 -10.58 1.59 0.19
CA GLN A 55 -11.76 1.31 0.98
C GLN A 55 -11.47 1.40 2.47
N ILE A 56 -10.35 0.84 2.91
CA ILE A 56 -10.09 0.70 4.34
C ILE A 56 -9.46 1.94 4.97
N ALA A 57 -8.53 2.59 4.28
CA ALA A 57 -7.76 3.66 4.90
C ALA A 57 -8.60 4.90 5.24
N PRO A 58 -9.48 5.39 4.35
CA PRO A 58 -10.31 6.54 4.72
C PRO A 58 -11.32 6.21 5.81
N ALA A 59 -11.70 4.94 5.93
CA ALA A 59 -12.68 4.52 6.93
C ALA A 59 -12.06 4.41 8.32
N HIS A 60 -10.72 4.35 8.41
CA HIS A 60 -10.03 4.19 9.69
C HIS A 60 -8.91 5.21 9.83
N PRO A 61 -9.25 6.48 10.03
CA PRO A 61 -8.22 7.52 10.15
C PRO A 61 -7.33 7.37 11.36
N ASP A 62 -7.70 6.52 12.30
CA ASP A 62 -6.91 6.24 13.50
C ASP A 62 -5.86 5.16 13.28
N ILE A 63 -5.71 4.66 12.07
CA ILE A 63 -4.72 3.64 11.71
C ILE A 63 -3.93 4.16 10.51
N ASN A 64 -2.61 3.98 10.55
CA ASN A 64 -1.75 4.35 9.43
C ASN A 64 -1.57 3.15 8.50
N TYR A 65 -1.65 3.39 7.20
CA TYR A 65 -1.59 2.32 6.19
C TYR A 65 -0.46 2.56 5.21
N LEU A 66 0.17 1.47 4.78
CA LEU A 66 1.14 1.49 3.70
C LEU A 66 0.78 0.40 2.70
N GLY A 67 0.57 0.78 1.45
CA GLY A 67 0.36 -0.18 0.37
C GLY A 67 1.61 -0.30 -0.47
N ILE A 68 2.00 -1.52 -0.77
CA ILE A 68 3.22 -1.81 -1.51
C ILE A 68 2.89 -2.60 -2.76
N ASP A 69 3.48 -2.20 -3.86
CA ASP A 69 3.45 -3.01 -5.08
C ASP A 69 4.76 -2.82 -5.80
N ILE A 70 4.99 -3.62 -6.85
CA ILE A 70 6.32 -3.69 -7.43
C ILE A 70 6.56 -2.67 -8.53
N THR A 71 5.51 -2.16 -9.19
CA THR A 71 5.71 -1.29 -10.35
C THR A 71 4.91 -0.01 -10.26
N ASP A 72 5.45 1.04 -10.88
CA ASP A 72 4.76 2.33 -10.99
C ASP A 72 3.49 2.22 -11.83
N LYS A 73 3.46 1.30 -12.78
CA LYS A 73 2.28 1.13 -13.65
C LYS A 73 1.04 0.79 -12.85
N VAL A 74 1.21 0.03 -11.78
CA VAL A 74 0.11 -0.35 -10.93
C VAL A 74 -0.14 0.70 -9.87
N LEU A 75 0.93 1.23 -9.29
CA LEU A 75 0.81 2.21 -8.22
C LEU A 75 0.10 3.49 -8.65
N ILE A 76 0.25 3.88 -9.91
CA ILE A 76 -0.44 5.09 -10.37
C ILE A 76 -1.96 4.90 -10.29
N LEU A 77 -2.43 3.70 -10.55
CA LEU A 77 -3.86 3.42 -10.44
C LEU A 77 -4.29 3.41 -8.97
N ALA A 78 -3.46 2.86 -8.11
CA ALA A 78 -3.73 2.88 -6.68
C ALA A 78 -3.76 4.32 -6.15
N LYS A 79 -2.81 5.14 -6.57
CA LYS A 79 -2.77 6.54 -6.18
C LYS A 79 -4.07 7.24 -6.51
N ARG A 80 -4.54 7.07 -7.73
CA ARG A 80 -5.75 7.76 -8.17
C ARG A 80 -6.99 7.26 -7.45
N LYS A 81 -7.06 5.96 -7.20
CA LYS A 81 -8.21 5.40 -6.51
C LYS A 81 -8.25 5.84 -5.04
N VAL A 82 -7.10 5.83 -4.37
CA VAL A 82 -7.01 6.29 -2.99
C VAL A 82 -7.33 7.77 -2.90
N GLU A 83 -6.76 8.55 -3.79
CA GLU A 83 -7.00 10.00 -3.81
C GLU A 83 -8.48 10.30 -3.96
N ALA A 84 -9.15 9.61 -4.88
CA ALA A 84 -10.58 9.81 -5.10
C ALA A 84 -11.40 9.42 -3.88
N ALA A 85 -11.01 8.36 -3.19
CA ALA A 85 -11.73 7.90 -2.01
C ALA A 85 -11.67 8.92 -0.88
N TYR A 86 -10.50 9.52 -0.65
CA TYR A 86 -10.37 10.55 0.37
C TYR A 86 -11.12 11.82 -0.03
N ALA A 87 -11.05 12.19 -1.30
CA ALA A 87 -11.76 13.35 -1.78
C ALA A 87 -13.27 13.20 -1.62
N ALA A 88 -13.79 12.01 -1.85
CA ALA A 88 -15.22 11.75 -1.72
C ALA A 88 -15.69 11.90 -0.28
N ARG A 89 -14.81 11.72 0.69
CA ARG A 89 -15.13 11.89 2.10
C ARG A 89 -14.78 13.28 2.63
N GLY A 90 -14.08 14.08 1.83
CA GLY A 90 -13.68 15.41 2.23
C GLY A 90 -12.67 15.43 3.36
N ILE A 91 -11.81 14.40 3.45
CA ILE A 91 -10.79 14.32 4.51
C ILE A 91 -9.41 14.21 3.87
N PRO A 92 -8.36 14.61 4.60
CA PRO A 92 -7.01 14.53 4.04
C PRO A 92 -6.48 13.10 4.04
N ALA A 93 -5.65 12.80 3.04
CA ALA A 93 -5.02 11.49 2.92
C ALA A 93 -3.72 11.48 3.73
N ASP A 94 -3.83 11.63 5.03
CA ASP A 94 -2.67 11.77 5.89
C ASP A 94 -2.36 10.53 6.74
N ASN A 95 -3.15 9.47 6.58
CA ASN A 95 -2.89 8.19 7.24
C ASN A 95 -2.61 7.08 6.25
N VAL A 96 -2.23 7.40 5.03
CA VAL A 96 -1.98 6.41 3.98
C VAL A 96 -0.72 6.78 3.21
N LYS A 97 0.06 5.75 2.86
CA LYS A 97 1.22 5.90 1.99
C LYS A 97 1.22 4.75 1.00
N ILE A 98 1.84 4.96 -0.15
CA ILE A 98 2.07 3.90 -1.12
C ILE A 98 3.54 3.94 -1.53
N ALA A 99 4.10 2.79 -1.87
CA ALA A 99 5.50 2.69 -2.23
C ALA A 99 5.72 1.55 -3.21
N SER A 100 6.69 1.73 -4.09
CA SER A 100 7.12 0.68 -5.00
C SER A 100 8.24 -0.09 -4.31
N LEU A 101 8.03 -1.38 -4.09
CA LEU A 101 9.01 -2.18 -3.39
C LEU A 101 8.78 -3.65 -3.72
N ASP A 102 9.87 -4.33 -4.05
CA ASP A 102 9.84 -5.76 -4.24
C ASP A 102 9.68 -6.44 -2.88
N ILE A 103 8.69 -7.31 -2.78
CA ILE A 103 8.39 -7.99 -1.52
C ILE A 103 9.60 -8.75 -1.00
N GLU A 104 10.44 -9.26 -1.89
CA GLU A 104 11.65 -9.96 -1.47
C GLU A 104 12.64 -9.06 -0.74
N ARG A 105 12.46 -7.77 -0.82
CA ARG A 105 13.35 -6.81 -0.18
C ARG A 105 12.76 -6.16 1.06
N LEU A 106 11.68 -6.73 1.58
CA LEU A 106 11.04 -6.16 2.76
C LEU A 106 11.99 -6.07 3.95
N GLY A 107 12.87 -7.06 4.10
CA GLY A 107 13.82 -7.05 5.20
C GLY A 107 14.80 -5.89 5.14
N ASN A 108 14.99 -5.29 3.96
CA ASN A 108 15.85 -4.13 3.81
C ASN A 108 15.12 -2.81 4.03
N ALA A 109 13.79 -2.86 4.03
CA ALA A 109 12.98 -1.65 4.13
C ALA A 109 12.48 -1.40 5.55
N PHE A 110 12.30 -2.45 6.33
CA PHE A 110 11.69 -2.36 7.66
C PHE A 110 12.60 -2.93 8.71
N THR A 111 12.50 -2.42 9.93
CA THR A 111 13.22 -2.94 11.10
C THR A 111 12.20 -3.22 12.19
N PRO A 112 12.60 -3.95 13.25
CA PRO A 112 11.67 -4.20 14.35
C PRO A 112 11.13 -2.94 15.00
N GLU A 113 11.86 -1.83 14.95
CA GLU A 113 11.38 -0.57 15.49
C GLU A 113 10.16 -0.04 14.76
N ASP A 114 9.92 -0.48 13.55
CA ASP A 114 8.78 -0.01 12.79
C ASP A 114 7.45 -0.56 13.30
N ARG A 115 7.49 -1.67 14.04
CA ARG A 115 6.34 -2.19 14.78
C ARG A 115 5.07 -2.29 13.93
N VAL A 116 5.12 -3.14 12.91
CA VAL A 116 3.95 -3.41 12.07
C VAL A 116 2.93 -4.17 12.90
N SER A 117 1.71 -3.65 12.96
CA SER A 117 0.63 -4.27 13.74
C SER A 117 -0.13 -5.33 12.96
N ARG A 118 -0.22 -5.19 11.65
CA ARG A 118 -0.97 -6.13 10.83
C ARG A 118 -0.50 -6.07 9.40
N ILE A 119 -0.49 -7.22 8.74
CA ILE A 119 -0.17 -7.31 7.32
C ILE A 119 -1.33 -7.96 6.59
N TYR A 120 -1.76 -7.32 5.51
CA TYR A 120 -2.73 -7.85 4.57
C TYR A 120 -1.97 -8.25 3.31
N ILE A 121 -2.18 -9.45 2.83
CA ILE A 121 -1.52 -9.94 1.62
C ILE A 121 -2.58 -10.17 0.57
N ASN A 122 -2.54 -9.38 -0.46
CA ASN A 122 -3.60 -9.32 -1.45
C ASN A 122 -3.02 -9.45 -2.85
N PHE A 123 -2.24 -10.49 -3.05
CA PHE A 123 -1.62 -10.68 -4.36
C PHE A 123 -2.64 -10.96 -5.41
N CYS A 124 -2.48 -10.29 -6.54
CA CYS A 124 -3.19 -10.62 -7.73
C CYS A 124 -2.25 -11.51 -8.54
N ASN A 125 -2.42 -12.79 -8.40
CA ASN A 125 -1.54 -13.75 -9.03
C ASN A 125 -1.75 -13.79 -10.53
N PRO A 126 -0.67 -13.69 -11.33
CA PRO A 126 -0.85 -13.75 -12.78
C PRO A 126 -1.35 -15.10 -13.27
N TRP A 127 -1.12 -16.17 -12.53
CA TRP A 127 -1.64 -17.48 -12.93
C TRP A 127 -2.91 -17.81 -12.22
N SER A 128 -3.64 -16.85 -11.94
CA SER A 128 -4.82 -16.94 -11.14
C SER A 128 -6.03 -17.34 -11.93
N LYS A 129 -5.87 -18.05 -12.97
CA LYS A 129 -6.99 -18.77 -13.49
C LYS A 129 -7.58 -19.65 -12.44
N ASN A 130 -6.90 -19.79 -11.34
CA ASN A 130 -7.40 -20.46 -10.16
C ASN A 130 -8.00 -19.44 -9.22
N ALA A 131 -8.93 -18.69 -9.72
CA ALA A 131 -9.52 -17.59 -8.97
C ALA A 131 -10.13 -18.05 -7.65
N ARG A 132 -10.66 -19.26 -7.61
CA ARG A 132 -11.27 -19.76 -6.39
C ARG A 132 -10.25 -19.89 -5.27
N SER A 133 -9.06 -20.36 -5.62
CA SER A 133 -8.01 -20.48 -4.63
C SER A 133 -7.62 -19.14 -4.08
N GLU A 134 -7.63 -18.15 -4.93
CA GLU A 134 -7.25 -16.82 -4.52
C GLU A 134 -8.22 -16.21 -3.56
N GLU A 135 -9.49 -16.39 -3.83
CA GLU A 135 -10.50 -15.86 -2.93
C GLU A 135 -10.36 -16.46 -1.55
N HIS A 136 -10.15 -17.75 -1.51
CA HIS A 136 -9.96 -18.44 -0.26
C HIS A 136 -8.72 -17.95 0.47
N THR A 137 -7.66 -17.76 -0.28
CA THR A 137 -6.40 -17.30 0.30
C THR A 137 -6.51 -15.89 0.84
N SER A 138 -7.20 -15.03 0.13
CA SER A 138 -7.37 -13.65 0.57
C SER A 138 -8.03 -13.56 1.92
N GLU A 139 -9.03 -14.37 2.16
CA GLU A 139 -9.70 -14.37 3.44
C GLU A 139 -8.74 -14.69 4.58
N LEU A 140 -7.92 -15.71 4.39
CA LEU A 140 -6.98 -16.11 5.41
C LEU A 140 -5.94 -15.03 5.65
N GLN A 141 -5.47 -14.42 4.58
CA GLN A 141 -4.39 -13.45 4.68
C GLN A 141 -4.82 -12.15 5.34
N SER A 142 -6.06 -11.80 5.23
CA SER A 142 -6.53 -10.55 5.80
C SER A 142 -6.48 -10.54 7.30
N HIS A 143 -6.22 -11.67 7.94
CA HIS A 143 -6.15 -11.76 9.39
C HIS A 143 -4.74 -11.97 9.90
N THR A 144 -3.76 -11.93 9.04
CA THR A 144 -2.37 -12.09 9.44
C THR A 144 -1.91 -10.89 10.24
N SER A 145 -1.25 -11.11 11.37
CA SER A 145 -0.69 -10.01 12.14
C SER A 145 0.72 -10.36 12.59
N ILE A 146 1.46 -9.34 12.89
CA ILE A 146 2.84 -9.45 13.27
C ILE A 146 3.04 -8.91 14.67
#